data_b47184d4baf85e4a890a11989a06eea6
#
_entry.id   b47184d4baf85e4a890a11989a06eea6
#
_cell.length_a   1.000
_cell.length_b   1.000
_cell.length_c   1.000
_cell.angle_alpha   90.00
_cell.angle_beta   90.00
_cell.angle_gamma   90.00
#
_symmetry.space_group_name_H-M   'P 1'
#
loop_
_entity.id
_entity.type
_entity.pdbx_description
1 polymer ?
#
loop_
_entity_poly.entity_id
_entity_poly.type
_entity_poly.pdbx_seq_one_letter_code
_entity_poly.pdbx_strand_id
1 'polypeptide(L)'
;YKINDIQKRTKKRKKILKFLKEKISNYDLVLTVDYSHGLIDDELAKFITSNSKFLSLNSQLNSSNIGFHKIRKYHNANLLLINEDELRSELRQKNTNIQNLLSNFIDNHRYNSIIITRGKNGVIMRNKKKKNIFNFPALTNFVVDKVGTGDSMLPIASLSKFHNLDENLILLLS
;
A
#
# COMPACT_ATOMS: atom_id res chain seq x y z
N TYR A 1 14.03 -16.73 25.11
CA TYR A 1 13.00 -15.71 24.72
C TYR A 1 12.68 -15.75 23.22
N LYS A 2 13.69 -15.75 22.29
CA LYS A 2 13.46 -15.69 20.83
C LYS A 2 12.67 -16.89 20.23
N ILE A 3 12.90 -18.11 20.71
CA ILE A 3 12.27 -19.33 20.14
C ILE A 3 10.76 -19.35 20.41
N ASN A 4 10.34 -18.99 21.62
CA ASN A 4 8.92 -18.93 21.99
C ASN A 4 8.14 -17.86 21.19
N ASP A 5 8.79 -16.75 20.85
CA ASP A 5 8.18 -15.69 20.05
C ASP A 5 8.01 -16.12 18.59
N ILE A 6 8.99 -16.84 18.03
CA ILE A 6 8.90 -17.38 16.66
C ILE A 6 7.78 -18.42 16.58
N GLN A 7 7.66 -19.32 17.56
CA GLN A 7 6.60 -20.33 17.58
C GLN A 7 5.21 -19.70 17.72
N LYS A 8 5.06 -18.68 18.58
CA LYS A 8 3.81 -17.92 18.74
C LYS A 8 3.41 -17.20 17.43
N ARG A 9 4.36 -16.57 16.75
CA ARG A 9 4.12 -15.92 15.46
C ARG A 9 3.69 -16.93 14.40
N THR A 10 4.35 -18.06 14.29
CA THR A 10 4.01 -19.14 13.35
C THR A 10 2.59 -19.68 13.60
N LYS A 11 2.20 -19.88 14.87
CA LYS A 11 0.85 -20.34 15.22
C LYS A 11 -0.23 -19.32 14.86
N LYS A 12 0.02 -18.02 15.15
CA LYS A 12 -0.89 -16.93 14.76
C LYS A 12 -1.05 -16.85 13.24
N ARG A 13 0.05 -16.91 12.49
CA ARG A 13 0.04 -16.88 11.02
C ARG A 13 -0.79 -18.03 10.43
N LYS A 14 -0.61 -19.26 10.90
CA LYS A 14 -1.40 -20.42 10.45
C LYS A 14 -2.90 -20.21 10.67
N LYS A 15 -3.30 -19.62 11.81
CA LYS A 15 -4.70 -19.28 12.09
C LYS A 15 -5.24 -18.24 11.10
N ILE A 16 -4.47 -17.18 10.83
CA ILE A 16 -4.83 -16.14 9.87
C ILE A 16 -4.98 -16.74 8.46
N LEU A 17 -4.02 -17.54 8.03
CA LEU A 17 -4.07 -18.17 6.72
C LEU A 17 -5.29 -19.10 6.58
N LYS A 18 -5.61 -19.89 7.61
CA LYS A 18 -6.82 -20.72 7.64
C LYS A 18 -8.08 -19.86 7.49
N PHE A 19 -8.21 -18.81 8.31
CA PHE A 19 -9.33 -17.87 8.25
C PHE A 19 -9.48 -17.23 6.87
N LEU A 20 -8.38 -16.76 6.28
CA LEU A 20 -8.39 -16.14 4.96
C LEU A 20 -8.79 -17.16 3.87
N LYS A 21 -8.33 -18.40 3.94
CA LYS A 21 -8.72 -19.46 3.00
C LYS A 21 -10.25 -19.69 2.98
N GLU A 22 -10.90 -19.53 4.12
CA GLU A 22 -12.35 -19.72 4.27
C GLU A 22 -13.16 -18.46 3.87
N LYS A 23 -12.57 -17.27 3.98
CA LYS A 23 -13.34 -16.02 3.94
C LYS A 23 -13.00 -15.07 2.80
N ILE A 24 -11.76 -15.06 2.31
CA ILE A 24 -11.27 -13.98 1.42
C ILE A 24 -12.08 -13.88 0.12
N SER A 25 -12.54 -15.01 -0.42
CA SER A 25 -13.34 -15.06 -1.65
C SER A 25 -14.76 -14.47 -1.51
N ASN A 26 -15.24 -14.31 -0.28
CA ASN A 26 -16.56 -13.74 0.01
C ASN A 26 -16.56 -12.20 -0.06
N TYR A 27 -15.39 -11.59 -0.18
CA TYR A 27 -15.25 -10.14 -0.23
C TYR A 27 -14.87 -9.66 -1.62
N ASP A 28 -15.49 -8.59 -2.07
CA ASP A 28 -15.17 -7.98 -3.37
C ASP A 28 -13.96 -7.05 -3.29
N LEU A 29 -13.74 -6.45 -2.13
CA LEU A 29 -12.61 -5.56 -1.83
C LEU A 29 -11.87 -6.04 -0.59
N VAL A 30 -10.56 -6.21 -0.70
CA VAL A 30 -9.65 -6.56 0.40
C VAL A 30 -8.68 -5.41 0.64
N LEU A 31 -8.66 -4.91 1.86
CA LEU A 31 -7.68 -3.91 2.30
C LEU A 31 -6.59 -4.61 3.10
N THR A 32 -5.34 -4.39 2.72
CA THR A 32 -4.19 -4.90 3.46
C THR A 32 -3.36 -3.74 3.98
N VAL A 33 -3.28 -3.60 5.30
CA VAL A 33 -2.38 -2.67 5.98
C VAL A 33 -1.25 -3.48 6.61
N ASP A 34 -0.05 -3.31 6.10
CA ASP A 34 1.12 -4.05 6.52
C ASP A 34 2.16 -3.13 7.16
N TYR A 35 2.23 -3.16 8.47
CA TYR A 35 3.25 -2.42 9.24
C TYR A 35 4.64 -3.06 9.18
N SER A 36 4.82 -4.09 8.38
CA SER A 36 6.10 -4.79 8.16
C SER A 36 6.76 -5.33 9.44
N HIS A 37 5.96 -5.68 10.45
CA HIS A 37 6.42 -6.34 11.68
C HIS A 37 6.55 -7.86 11.56
N GLY A 38 6.48 -8.40 10.33
CA GLY A 38 6.70 -9.83 10.05
C GLY A 38 5.50 -10.72 10.29
N LEU A 39 4.28 -10.18 10.52
CA LEU A 39 3.05 -10.96 10.57
C LEU A 39 2.66 -11.46 9.18
N ILE A 40 2.71 -10.58 8.19
CA ILE A 40 2.46 -10.91 6.79
C ILE A 40 3.82 -11.21 6.16
N ASP A 41 4.12 -12.47 6.00
CA ASP A 41 5.30 -12.95 5.28
C ASP A 41 5.01 -13.17 3.78
N ASP A 42 6.00 -13.66 3.04
CA ASP A 42 5.90 -13.87 1.59
C ASP A 42 4.78 -14.87 1.23
N GLU A 43 4.57 -15.93 2.04
CA GLU A 43 3.51 -16.92 1.81
C GLU A 43 2.11 -16.30 1.98
N LEU A 44 1.90 -15.55 3.07
CA LEU A 44 0.63 -14.90 3.35
C LEU A 44 0.36 -13.76 2.36
N ALA A 45 1.38 -12.97 2.02
CA ALA A 45 1.28 -11.92 1.01
C ALA A 45 0.91 -12.50 -0.37
N LYS A 46 1.55 -13.60 -0.78
CA LYS A 46 1.23 -14.31 -2.02
C LYS A 46 -0.21 -14.83 -2.01
N PHE A 47 -0.64 -15.42 -0.87
CA PHE A 47 -2.01 -15.92 -0.75
C PHE A 47 -3.03 -14.79 -0.90
N ILE A 48 -2.87 -13.68 -0.16
CA ILE A 48 -3.75 -12.50 -0.24
C ILE A 48 -3.80 -11.98 -1.68
N THR A 49 -2.64 -11.79 -2.30
CA THR A 49 -2.53 -11.27 -3.67
C THR A 49 -3.24 -12.15 -4.70
N SER A 50 -3.12 -13.47 -4.56
CA SER A 50 -3.68 -14.42 -5.55
C SER A 50 -5.18 -14.70 -5.36
N ASN A 51 -5.76 -14.37 -4.20
CA ASN A 51 -7.14 -14.74 -3.87
C ASN A 51 -8.06 -13.53 -3.64
N SER A 52 -7.54 -12.30 -3.70
CA SER A 52 -8.36 -11.09 -3.62
C SER A 52 -8.93 -10.74 -4.99
N LYS A 53 -10.24 -10.47 -5.09
CA LYS A 53 -10.87 -9.96 -6.31
C LYS A 53 -10.39 -8.54 -6.62
N PHE A 54 -10.36 -7.69 -5.60
CA PHE A 54 -9.77 -6.36 -5.65
C PHE A 54 -8.92 -6.17 -4.39
N LEU A 55 -7.63 -5.92 -4.58
CA LEU A 55 -6.67 -5.72 -3.49
C LEU A 55 -6.20 -4.26 -3.45
N SER A 56 -6.39 -3.63 -2.31
CA SER A 56 -5.74 -2.37 -1.96
C SER A 56 -4.73 -2.59 -0.86
N LEU A 57 -3.58 -1.99 -1.01
CA LEU A 57 -2.41 -2.23 -0.18
C LEU A 57 -1.85 -0.92 0.36
N ASN A 58 -1.64 -0.84 1.67
CA ASN A 58 -0.72 0.08 2.32
C ASN A 58 0.37 -0.75 3.00
N SER A 59 1.63 -0.43 2.74
CA SER A 59 2.76 -1.09 3.40
C SER A 59 3.68 -0.03 3.96
N GLN A 60 3.83 -0.01 5.27
CA GLN A 60 4.48 1.07 6.00
C GLN A 60 5.95 0.77 6.31
N LEU A 61 6.77 1.80 6.17
CA LEU A 61 8.14 1.84 6.67
C LEU A 61 8.13 2.46 8.08
N ASN A 62 8.78 1.81 9.02
CA ASN A 62 9.03 2.37 10.35
C ASN A 62 10.50 2.19 10.76
N SER A 63 10.90 2.83 11.84
CA SER A 63 12.29 2.81 12.31
C SER A 63 12.82 1.40 12.62
N SER A 64 11.95 0.46 12.97
CA SER A 64 12.32 -0.91 13.32
C SER A 64 12.42 -1.85 12.13
N ASN A 65 11.94 -1.45 10.93
CA ASN A 65 11.94 -2.28 9.73
C ASN A 65 12.74 -1.69 8.56
N ILE A 66 13.50 -0.62 8.78
CA ILE A 66 14.39 -0.03 7.77
C ILE A 66 15.34 -1.11 7.22
N GLY A 67 15.31 -1.30 5.89
CA GLY A 67 16.07 -2.33 5.19
C GLY A 67 15.41 -3.72 5.11
N PHE A 68 14.34 -3.97 5.87
CA PHE A 68 13.55 -5.22 5.82
C PHE A 68 12.18 -5.04 5.19
N HIS A 69 11.77 -3.79 4.96
CA HIS A 69 10.55 -3.46 4.26
C HIS A 69 10.59 -3.97 2.81
N LYS A 70 9.61 -4.76 2.41
CA LYS A 70 9.54 -5.35 1.08
C LYS A 70 8.12 -5.26 0.54
N ILE A 71 7.83 -4.17 -0.14
CA ILE A 71 6.60 -4.04 -0.93
C ILE A 71 6.50 -5.13 -1.99
N ARG A 72 7.64 -5.58 -2.51
CA ARG A 72 7.74 -6.58 -3.59
C ARG A 72 7.21 -7.97 -3.22
N LYS A 73 6.99 -8.27 -1.93
CA LYS A 73 6.31 -9.51 -1.53
C LYS A 73 4.86 -9.59 -2.02
N TYR A 74 4.26 -8.43 -2.28
CA TYR A 74 2.96 -8.31 -2.94
C TYR A 74 3.17 -8.19 -4.44
N HIS A 75 2.98 -9.28 -5.17
CA HIS A 75 3.29 -9.32 -6.60
C HIS A 75 2.40 -8.44 -7.47
N ASN A 76 1.17 -8.16 -7.03
CA ASN A 76 0.25 -7.24 -7.67
C ASN A 76 -0.73 -6.64 -6.65
N ALA A 77 -1.33 -5.51 -7.00
CA ALA A 77 -2.51 -4.95 -6.34
C ALA A 77 -3.26 -4.03 -7.31
N ASN A 78 -4.56 -3.84 -7.04
CA ASN A 78 -5.37 -2.89 -7.80
C ASN A 78 -5.02 -1.46 -7.41
N LEU A 79 -4.75 -1.22 -6.13
CA LEU A 79 -4.32 0.05 -5.60
C LEU A 79 -3.18 -0.15 -4.60
N LEU A 80 -2.09 0.58 -4.77
CA LEU A 80 -1.04 0.75 -3.78
C LEU A 80 -1.08 2.17 -3.25
N LEU A 81 -1.11 2.33 -1.93
CA LEU A 81 -1.00 3.61 -1.25
C LEU A 81 0.24 3.57 -0.35
N ILE A 82 1.16 4.49 -0.57
CA ILE A 82 2.39 4.64 0.21
C ILE A 82 2.79 6.10 0.31
N ASN A 83 3.69 6.44 1.21
CA ASN A 83 4.28 7.76 1.23
C ASN A 83 5.53 7.87 0.35
N GLU A 84 5.97 9.10 0.07
CA GLU A 84 7.11 9.36 -0.80
C GLU A 84 8.42 8.76 -0.24
N ASP A 85 8.64 8.83 1.08
CA ASP A 85 9.85 8.31 1.72
C ASP A 85 9.89 6.78 1.65
N GLU A 86 8.75 6.13 1.78
CA GLU A 86 8.61 4.67 1.62
C GLU A 86 8.97 4.22 0.21
N LEU A 87 8.46 4.92 -0.82
CA LEU A 87 8.79 4.62 -2.20
C LEU A 87 10.28 4.85 -2.49
N ARG A 88 10.84 5.97 -2.01
CA ARG A 88 12.26 6.29 -2.18
C ARG A 88 13.16 5.27 -1.49
N SER A 89 12.78 4.82 -0.30
CA SER A 89 13.49 3.78 0.45
C SER A 89 13.45 2.43 -0.27
N GLU A 90 12.28 2.01 -0.76
CA GLU A 90 12.11 0.76 -1.52
C GLU A 90 12.99 0.73 -2.77
N LEU A 91 13.07 1.85 -3.48
CA LEU A 91 13.85 1.98 -4.72
C LEU A 91 15.31 2.39 -4.50
N ARG A 92 15.69 2.73 -3.27
CA ARG A 92 17.03 3.27 -2.93
C ARG A 92 17.40 4.50 -3.75
N GLN A 93 16.42 5.38 -4.01
CA GLN A 93 16.59 6.57 -4.84
C GLN A 93 16.12 7.83 -4.10
N LYS A 94 17.07 8.63 -3.61
CA LYS A 94 16.77 9.83 -2.81
C LYS A 94 16.43 11.07 -3.67
N ASN A 95 17.14 11.28 -4.77
CA ASN A 95 17.16 12.56 -5.49
C ASN A 95 16.42 12.54 -6.85
N THR A 96 15.84 11.42 -7.24
CA THR A 96 15.11 11.32 -8.51
C THR A 96 13.80 12.11 -8.43
N ASN A 97 13.44 12.80 -9.54
CA ASN A 97 12.14 13.45 -9.64
C ASN A 97 11.01 12.44 -9.34
N ILE A 98 10.04 12.84 -8.51
CA ILE A 98 8.99 11.93 -8.02
C ILE A 98 8.10 11.38 -9.14
N GLN A 99 7.83 12.17 -10.19
CA GLN A 99 7.01 11.73 -11.31
C GLN A 99 7.73 10.64 -12.12
N ASN A 100 9.04 10.80 -12.34
CA ASN A 100 9.87 9.80 -12.99
C ASN A 100 10.00 8.54 -12.15
N LEU A 101 10.16 8.70 -10.84
CA LEU A 101 10.22 7.60 -9.88
C LEU A 101 8.94 6.77 -9.90
N LEU A 102 7.79 7.45 -9.82
CA LEU A 102 6.46 6.85 -9.86
C LEU A 102 6.21 6.13 -11.19
N SER A 103 6.57 6.77 -12.30
CA SER A 103 6.42 6.21 -13.63
C SER A 103 7.24 4.93 -13.79
N ASN A 104 8.51 4.99 -13.43
CA ASN A 104 9.38 3.84 -13.50
C ASN A 104 8.92 2.69 -12.57
N PHE A 105 8.44 3.04 -11.38
CA PHE A 105 7.96 2.04 -10.43
C PHE A 105 6.71 1.31 -10.94
N ILE A 106 5.67 2.03 -11.39
CA ILE A 106 4.42 1.38 -11.83
C ILE A 106 4.61 0.59 -13.12
N ASP A 107 5.49 1.04 -14.03
CA ASP A 107 5.74 0.35 -15.29
C ASP A 107 6.47 -0.97 -15.08
N ASN A 108 7.33 -1.06 -14.06
CA ASN A 108 8.09 -2.26 -13.72
C ASN A 108 7.40 -3.20 -12.70
N HIS A 109 6.24 -2.80 -12.17
CA HIS A 109 5.50 -3.59 -11.20
C HIS A 109 4.06 -3.84 -11.68
N ARG A 110 3.39 -4.83 -11.06
CA ARG A 110 2.02 -5.23 -11.42
C ARG A 110 0.96 -4.52 -10.56
N TYR A 111 1.14 -3.22 -10.33
CA TYR A 111 0.14 -2.39 -9.67
C TYR A 111 -0.70 -1.64 -10.70
N ASN A 112 -2.03 -1.66 -10.57
CA ASN A 112 -2.90 -0.97 -11.53
C ASN A 112 -2.94 0.53 -11.28
N SER A 113 -2.91 0.93 -10.02
CA SER A 113 -2.88 2.34 -9.61
C SER A 113 -1.99 2.51 -8.38
N ILE A 114 -1.31 3.64 -8.29
CA ILE A 114 -0.49 4.01 -7.14
C ILE A 114 -0.88 5.41 -6.69
N ILE A 115 -1.06 5.59 -5.39
CA ILE A 115 -1.21 6.89 -4.73
C ILE A 115 0.00 7.08 -3.82
N ILE A 116 0.65 8.23 -3.94
CA ILE A 116 1.77 8.62 -3.09
C ILE A 116 1.40 9.86 -2.30
N THR A 117 1.38 9.73 -0.98
CA THR A 117 1.21 10.86 -0.07
C THR A 117 2.54 11.58 0.13
N ARG A 118 2.51 12.92 0.16
CA ARG A 118 3.70 13.78 0.15
C ARG A 118 3.64 14.88 1.22
N GLY A 119 2.86 14.66 2.25
CA GLY A 119 2.65 15.64 3.33
C GLY A 119 2.19 16.99 2.78
N LYS A 120 2.90 18.07 3.10
CA LYS A 120 2.59 19.44 2.64
C LYS A 120 2.57 19.61 1.10
N ASN A 121 3.16 18.69 0.36
CA ASN A 121 3.17 18.69 -1.10
C ASN A 121 1.96 17.97 -1.69
N GLY A 122 0.98 17.60 -0.85
CA GLY A 122 -0.25 16.94 -1.28
C GLY A 122 -0.08 15.47 -1.65
N VAL A 123 -0.74 15.05 -2.68
CA VAL A 123 -0.77 13.66 -3.13
C VAL A 123 -0.67 13.57 -4.65
N ILE A 124 -0.04 12.51 -5.14
CA ILE A 124 0.01 12.21 -6.56
C ILE A 124 -0.52 10.80 -6.79
N MET A 125 -1.18 10.61 -7.92
CA MET A 125 -1.70 9.31 -8.35
C MET A 125 -1.29 9.03 -9.78
N ARG A 126 -0.95 7.77 -10.07
CA ARG A 126 -0.81 7.28 -11.44
C ARG A 126 -1.61 6.01 -11.63
N ASN A 127 -2.34 5.98 -12.73
CA ASN A 127 -3.00 4.79 -13.23
C ASN A 127 -2.15 4.19 -14.36
N LYS A 128 -1.84 2.91 -14.28
CA LYS A 128 -0.99 2.22 -15.27
C LYS A 128 -1.56 2.28 -16.68
N LYS A 129 -2.86 2.13 -16.84
CA LYS A 129 -3.52 2.15 -18.15
C LYS A 129 -3.55 3.54 -18.77
N LYS A 130 -3.86 4.57 -17.99
CA LYS A 130 -4.01 5.95 -18.48
C LYS A 130 -2.69 6.67 -18.70
N LYS A 131 -1.59 6.19 -18.09
CA LYS A 131 -0.25 6.81 -18.11
C LYS A 131 -0.16 8.24 -17.55
N ASN A 132 -1.28 8.88 -17.26
CA ASN A 132 -1.34 10.24 -16.71
C ASN A 132 -1.00 10.23 -15.23
N ILE A 133 -0.37 11.31 -14.78
CA ILE A 133 -0.11 11.58 -13.37
C ILE A 133 -1.08 12.67 -12.94
N PHE A 134 -1.86 12.37 -11.90
CA PHE A 134 -2.80 13.28 -11.28
C PHE A 134 -2.16 13.84 -10.01
N ASN A 135 -2.25 15.15 -9.80
CA ASN A 135 -1.70 15.82 -8.63
C ASN A 135 -2.84 16.54 -7.90
N PHE A 136 -2.87 16.41 -6.59
CA PHE A 136 -3.80 17.16 -5.76
C PHE A 136 -3.03 17.83 -4.62
N PRO A 137 -3.21 19.16 -4.41
CA PRO A 137 -2.48 19.88 -3.38
C PRO A 137 -2.93 19.44 -1.98
N ALA A 138 -2.11 19.70 -0.98
CA ALA A 138 -2.53 19.58 0.41
C ALA A 138 -3.60 20.65 0.70
N LEU A 139 -4.73 20.25 1.29
CA LEU A 139 -5.82 21.16 1.63
C LEU A 139 -5.54 21.98 2.89
N THR A 140 -4.52 21.60 3.65
CA THR A 140 -4.10 22.33 4.85
C THR A 140 -2.58 22.40 4.97
N ASN A 141 -2.08 23.52 5.46
CA ASN A 141 -0.68 23.67 5.84
C ASN A 141 -0.43 23.33 7.32
N PHE A 142 -1.51 23.10 8.08
CA PHE A 142 -1.45 22.77 9.50
C PHE A 142 -1.51 21.26 9.67
N VAL A 143 -0.39 20.67 10.00
CA VAL A 143 -0.30 19.22 10.30
C VAL A 143 -0.17 19.07 11.81
N VAL A 144 -1.24 18.61 12.46
CA VAL A 144 -1.26 18.32 13.90
C VAL A 144 -0.62 16.95 14.16
N ASP A 145 -0.98 15.94 13.36
CA ASP A 145 -0.40 14.60 13.43
C ASP A 145 -0.36 13.97 12.03
N LYS A 146 0.70 13.20 11.76
CA LYS A 146 0.86 12.44 10.50
C LYS A 146 0.50 10.96 10.66
N VAL A 147 0.33 10.50 11.91
CA VAL A 147 0.03 9.10 12.20
C VAL A 147 -1.42 8.79 11.78
N GLY A 148 -1.60 7.69 11.04
CA GLY A 148 -2.92 7.25 10.62
C GLY A 148 -3.47 7.90 9.34
N THR A 149 -2.80 8.89 8.75
CA THR A 149 -3.25 9.51 7.49
C THR A 149 -3.39 8.47 6.37
N GLY A 150 -2.41 7.58 6.22
CA GLY A 150 -2.48 6.50 5.23
C GLY A 150 -3.60 5.52 5.52
N ASP A 151 -3.83 5.21 6.79
CA ASP A 151 -4.86 4.25 7.22
C ASP A 151 -6.28 4.77 6.97
N SER A 152 -6.51 6.08 7.14
CA SER A 152 -7.81 6.71 6.84
C SER A 152 -8.01 6.94 5.34
N MET A 153 -6.96 7.29 4.62
CA MET A 153 -7.02 7.50 3.17
C MET A 153 -7.28 6.20 2.40
N LEU A 154 -6.68 5.09 2.83
CA LEU A 154 -6.75 3.80 2.11
C LEU A 154 -8.19 3.32 1.88
N PRO A 155 -9.10 3.26 2.86
CA PRO A 155 -10.47 2.80 2.64
C PRO A 155 -11.22 3.65 1.62
N ILE A 156 -11.12 4.98 1.74
CA ILE A 156 -11.84 5.91 0.86
C ILE A 156 -11.32 5.81 -0.57
N ALA A 157 -10.00 5.88 -0.76
CA ALA A 157 -9.38 5.71 -2.07
C ALA A 157 -9.70 4.34 -2.69
N SER A 158 -9.74 3.29 -1.88
CA SER A 158 -10.03 1.94 -2.33
C SER A 158 -11.46 1.77 -2.81
N LEU A 159 -12.45 2.24 -2.05
CA LEU A 159 -13.86 2.21 -2.44
C LEU A 159 -14.07 3.05 -3.69
N SER A 160 -13.52 4.26 -3.73
CA SER A 160 -13.63 5.14 -4.88
C SER A 160 -13.03 4.50 -6.14
N LYS A 161 -11.87 3.85 -6.00
CA LYS A 161 -11.22 3.14 -7.12
C LYS A 161 -11.95 1.88 -7.53
N PHE A 162 -12.50 1.13 -6.58
CA PHE A 162 -13.33 -0.05 -6.83
C PHE A 162 -14.57 0.31 -7.66
N HIS A 163 -15.20 1.45 -7.37
CA HIS A 163 -16.34 1.99 -8.12
C HIS A 163 -15.96 2.78 -9.38
N ASN A 164 -14.69 2.78 -9.77
CA ASN A 164 -14.16 3.44 -10.96
C ASN A 164 -14.43 4.96 -11.03
N LEU A 165 -14.41 5.64 -9.90
CA LEU A 165 -14.48 7.11 -9.88
C LEU A 165 -13.30 7.73 -10.64
N ASP A 166 -13.47 8.97 -11.08
CA ASP A 166 -12.39 9.75 -11.70
C ASP A 166 -11.22 9.95 -10.72
N GLU A 167 -10.00 9.95 -11.22
CA GLU A 167 -8.79 10.01 -10.41
C GLU A 167 -8.70 11.30 -9.58
N ASN A 168 -9.15 12.45 -10.10
CA ASN A 168 -9.17 13.70 -9.34
C ASN A 168 -10.18 13.63 -8.20
N LEU A 169 -11.34 13.02 -8.45
CA LEU A 169 -12.36 12.81 -7.42
C LEU A 169 -11.87 11.83 -6.34
N ILE A 170 -11.17 10.77 -6.73
CA ILE A 170 -10.53 9.86 -5.76
C ILE A 170 -9.59 10.63 -4.83
N LEU A 171 -8.72 11.47 -5.41
CA LEU A 171 -7.74 12.24 -4.62
C LEU A 171 -8.39 13.34 -3.76
N LEU A 172 -9.51 13.91 -4.22
CA LEU A 172 -10.28 14.90 -3.45
C LEU A 172 -10.97 14.28 -2.23
N LEU A 173 -11.53 13.08 -2.39
CA LEU A 173 -12.33 12.42 -1.34
C LEU A 173 -11.46 11.74 -0.28
N SER A 174 -10.23 11.35 -0.62
CA SER A 174 -9.33 10.58 0.23
C SER A 174 -8.24 11.44 0.86
#